data_074d9cec30de5f3f07cc3cd35ea599a3
#
_entry.id   074d9cec30de5f3f07cc3cd35ea599a3
#
_cell.length_a   1.000
_cell.length_b   1.000
_cell.length_c   1.000
_cell.angle_alpha   90.00
_cell.angle_beta   90.00
_cell.angle_gamma   90.00
#
_symmetry.space_group_name_H-M   'P 1'
#
loop_
_entity.id
_entity.type
_entity.pdbx_description
1 polymer ?
#
loop_
_entity_poly.entity_id
_entity_poly.type
_entity_poly.pdbx_seq_one_letter_code
_entity_poly.pdbx_strand_id
1 'polypeptide(L)'
;MDSQQDNKKWIAVYTKPRHEKTVENELLKKGFEVYLPILKERRKWSDRKKWVEFPLFRSYIFVKTEIKNSLFVLQTMGVVNVIKFGSEIAVIQND
;
A
#
# COMPACT_ATOMS: atom_id res chain seq x y z
N MET A 1 -9.80 -19.75 20.20
CA MET A 1 -9.51 -19.56 19.62
C MET A 1 -8.49 -19.04 19.18
N ASP A 2 -7.92 -19.19 18.79
CA ASP A 2 -6.92 -18.81 18.41
C ASP A 2 -6.89 -17.87 17.52
N SER A 3 -7.76 -17.51 17.34
CA SER A 3 -7.93 -16.38 16.50
C SER A 3 -7.13 -15.24 16.93
N GLN A 4 -6.61 -15.31 18.04
CA GLN A 4 -5.69 -14.29 18.42
C GLN A 4 -4.41 -14.38 17.68
N GLN A 5 -4.19 -15.49 17.06
CA GLN A 5 -3.01 -15.62 16.24
C GLN A 5 -3.11 -14.67 15.09
N ASP A 6 -2.35 -13.62 15.14
CA ASP A 6 -2.36 -12.67 14.06
C ASP A 6 -1.26 -13.05 13.08
N ASN A 7 -1.65 -13.79 12.04
CA ASN A 7 -0.72 -14.21 11.01
C ASN A 7 -0.54 -13.16 9.95
N LYS A 8 -1.10 -11.99 10.15
CA LYS A 8 -0.99 -10.93 9.15
C LYS A 8 0.35 -10.26 9.23
N LYS A 9 0.87 -9.97 8.07
CA LYS A 9 2.16 -9.31 7.93
C LYS A 9 2.02 -8.12 7.01
N TRP A 10 2.88 -7.13 7.20
CA TRP A 10 2.93 -6.00 6.28
C TRP A 10 3.77 -6.36 5.08
N ILE A 11 3.22 -6.18 3.90
CA ILE A 11 3.92 -6.41 2.64
C ILE A 11 3.88 -5.14 1.81
N ALA A 12 4.86 -5.01 0.92
CA ALA A 12 4.91 -3.87 0.02
C ALA A 12 4.32 -4.27 -1.32
N VAL A 13 3.54 -3.38 -1.88
CA VAL A 13 2.83 -3.62 -3.12
C VAL A 13 3.23 -2.56 -4.12
N TYR A 14 3.60 -2.98 -5.31
CA TYR A 14 3.96 -2.08 -6.39
C TYR A 14 2.73 -1.79 -7.23
N THR A 15 2.43 -0.52 -7.45
CA THR A 15 1.24 -0.10 -8.19
C THR A 15 1.63 0.58 -9.47
N LYS A 16 0.65 0.73 -10.36
CA LYS A 16 0.82 1.56 -11.53
C LYS A 16 1.04 3.01 -11.08
N PRO A 17 1.79 3.79 -11.87
CA PRO A 17 2.02 5.19 -11.50
C PRO A 17 0.70 5.94 -11.30
N ARG A 18 0.65 6.73 -10.24
CA ARG A 18 -0.52 7.56 -9.91
C ARG A 18 -1.76 6.77 -9.56
N HIS A 19 -1.63 5.47 -9.33
CA HIS A 19 -2.77 4.64 -8.92
C HIS A 19 -2.76 4.31 -7.45
N GLU A 20 -1.86 4.92 -6.67
CA GLU A 20 -1.73 4.56 -5.26
C GLU A 20 -3.04 4.70 -4.50
N LYS A 21 -3.72 5.83 -4.66
CA LYS A 21 -4.98 6.05 -3.94
C LYS A 21 -6.09 5.17 -4.46
N THR A 22 -6.09 4.89 -5.75
CA THR A 22 -7.07 3.99 -6.33
C THR A 22 -6.90 2.59 -5.75
N VAL A 23 -5.65 2.12 -5.68
CA VAL A 23 -5.36 0.80 -5.11
C VAL A 23 -5.73 0.78 -3.63
N GLU A 24 -5.41 1.83 -2.91
CA GLU A 24 -5.79 1.91 -1.50
C GLU A 24 -7.29 1.72 -1.34
N ASN A 25 -8.08 2.46 -2.10
CA ASN A 25 -9.52 2.38 -2.00
C ASN A 25 -10.03 0.98 -2.35
N GLU A 26 -9.48 0.38 -3.39
CA GLU A 26 -9.92 -0.95 -3.80
C GLU A 26 -9.57 -2.00 -2.76
N LEU A 27 -8.40 -1.90 -2.16
CA LEU A 27 -8.00 -2.84 -1.13
C LEU A 27 -8.83 -2.66 0.14
N LEU A 28 -9.13 -1.42 0.50
CA LEU A 28 -9.99 -1.16 1.66
C LEU A 28 -11.38 -1.74 1.44
N LYS A 29 -11.91 -1.65 0.22
CA LYS A 29 -13.21 -2.24 -0.08
C LYS A 29 -13.18 -3.76 0.07
N LYS A 30 -12.04 -4.37 -0.18
CA LYS A 30 -11.88 -5.82 -0.02
C LYS A 30 -11.65 -6.23 1.43
N GLY A 31 -11.54 -5.26 2.34
CA GLY A 31 -11.37 -5.56 3.75
C GLY A 31 -9.93 -5.64 4.21
N PHE A 32 -8.99 -5.25 3.39
CA PHE A 32 -7.59 -5.26 3.79
C PHE A 32 -7.24 -4.02 4.60
N GLU A 33 -6.25 -4.16 5.46
CA GLU A 33 -5.67 -3.03 6.17
C GLU A 33 -4.55 -2.47 5.31
N VAL A 34 -4.59 -1.16 5.04
CA VAL A 34 -3.72 -0.53 4.07
C VAL A 34 -3.05 0.68 4.69
N TYR A 35 -1.79 0.89 4.34
CA TYR A 35 -1.06 2.08 4.75
C TYR A 35 -0.46 2.73 3.51
N LEU A 36 -0.91 3.94 3.21
CA LEU A 36 -0.36 4.75 2.13
C LEU A 36 0.19 6.03 2.76
N PRO A 37 1.50 6.07 3.05
CA PRO A 37 2.06 7.27 3.66
C PRO A 37 1.99 8.43 2.68
N ILE A 38 1.43 9.53 3.17
CA ILE A 38 1.23 10.73 2.38
C ILE A 38 2.15 11.82 2.88
N LEU A 39 2.84 12.45 1.96
CA LEU A 39 3.64 13.62 2.26
C LEU A 39 2.85 14.85 1.87
N LYS A 40 2.77 15.81 2.77
CA LYS A 40 2.15 17.10 2.48
C LYS A 40 3.25 18.11 2.28
N GLU A 41 3.15 18.84 1.19
CA GLU A 41 4.15 19.85 0.88
C GLU A 41 3.45 21.12 0.48
N ARG A 42 3.95 22.23 0.99
CA ARG A 42 3.41 23.53 0.66
C ARG A 42 4.10 24.05 -0.59
N ARG A 43 3.32 24.28 -1.62
CA ARG A 43 3.87 24.76 -2.88
C ARG A 43 3.26 26.08 -3.24
N LYS A 44 4.07 26.91 -3.89
CA LYS A 44 3.64 28.19 -4.35
C LYS A 44 3.20 28.09 -5.81
N TRP A 45 1.97 28.49 -6.06
CA TRP A 45 1.39 28.50 -7.39
C TRP A 45 1.05 29.95 -7.72
N SER A 46 1.83 30.56 -8.60
CA SER A 46 1.66 31.99 -8.89
C SER A 46 1.71 32.77 -7.58
N ASP A 47 0.62 33.42 -7.20
CA ASP A 47 0.56 34.22 -6.00
C ASP A 47 0.00 33.45 -4.81
N ARG A 48 -0.27 32.18 -4.96
CA ARG A 48 -0.92 31.41 -3.91
C ARG A 48 -0.03 30.33 -3.37
N LYS A 49 -0.15 30.08 -2.07
CA LYS A 49 0.49 28.95 -1.44
C LYS A 49 -0.57 27.89 -1.25
N LYS A 50 -0.25 26.67 -1.64
CA LYS A 50 -1.20 25.59 -1.61
C LYS A 50 -0.55 24.35 -1.01
N TRP A 51 -1.29 23.64 -0.17
CA TRP A 51 -0.84 22.36 0.32
C TRP A 51 -1.10 21.31 -0.72
N VAL A 52 -0.10 20.50 -1.02
CA VAL A 52 -0.19 19.41 -1.97
C VAL A 52 0.11 18.13 -1.26
N GLU A 53 -0.71 17.12 -1.49
CA GLU A 53 -0.50 15.78 -0.94
C GLU A 53 -0.08 14.84 -2.02
N PHE A 54 0.91 14.03 -1.74
CA PHE A 54 1.31 12.99 -2.67
C PHE A 54 1.93 11.84 -1.89
N PRO A 55 1.92 10.62 -2.46
CA PRO A 55 2.48 9.47 -1.77
C PRO A 55 3.96 9.68 -1.46
N LEU A 56 4.35 9.32 -0.25
CA LEU A 56 5.75 9.42 0.15
C LEU A 56 6.63 8.52 -0.72
N PHE A 57 6.14 7.33 -1.03
CA PHE A 57 6.83 6.41 -1.91
C PHE A 57 5.99 6.23 -3.18
N ARG A 58 6.52 6.69 -4.30
CA ARG A 58 5.79 6.60 -5.56
C ARG A 58 5.62 5.16 -5.96
N SER A 59 4.40 4.79 -6.35
CA SER A 59 4.05 3.46 -6.84
C SER A 59 4.16 2.38 -5.78
N TYR A 60 4.21 2.75 -4.50
CA TYR A 60 4.25 1.75 -3.43
C TYR A 60 3.18 2.03 -2.39
N ILE A 61 2.60 0.96 -1.90
CA ILE A 61 1.60 1.02 -0.84
C ILE A 61 1.81 -0.23 0.00
N PHE A 62 1.44 -0.15 1.26
CA PHE A 62 1.68 -1.24 2.20
C PHE A 62 0.36 -1.85 2.63
N VAL A 63 0.34 -3.17 2.68
CA VAL A 63 -0.89 -3.90 2.99
C VAL A 63 -0.58 -4.90 4.09
N LYS A 64 -1.45 -4.95 5.10
CA LYS A 64 -1.33 -5.94 6.16
C LYS A 64 -2.27 -7.08 5.84
N THR A 65 -1.71 -8.26 5.62
CA THR A 65 -2.49 -9.40 5.21
C THR A 65 -1.75 -10.70 5.53
N GLU A 66 -2.49 -11.79 5.57
CA GLU A 66 -1.85 -13.10 5.60
C GLU A 66 -1.24 -13.37 4.24
N ILE A 67 -0.07 -13.98 4.24
CA ILE A 67 0.66 -14.24 3.00
C ILE A 67 -0.18 -15.07 2.04
N LYS A 68 -0.96 -16.01 2.56
CA LYS A 68 -1.80 -16.85 1.70
C LYS A 68 -2.84 -16.03 0.93
N ASN A 69 -3.14 -14.82 1.39
CA ASN A 69 -4.13 -13.98 0.72
C ASN A 69 -3.49 -12.98 -0.23
N SER A 70 -2.20 -13.07 -0.46
CA SER A 70 -1.50 -12.12 -1.32
C SER A 70 -2.02 -12.15 -2.76
N LEU A 71 -2.57 -13.26 -3.19
CA LEU A 71 -3.13 -13.37 -4.53
C LEU A 71 -4.31 -12.39 -4.70
N PHE A 72 -5.14 -12.26 -3.67
CA PHE A 72 -6.26 -11.32 -3.74
C PHE A 72 -5.77 -9.89 -3.83
N VAL A 73 -4.66 -9.59 -3.14
CA VAL A 73 -4.03 -8.27 -3.27
C VAL A 73 -3.53 -8.08 -4.70
N LEU A 74 -2.85 -9.08 -5.23
CA LEU A 74 -2.29 -9.01 -6.59
C LEU A 74 -3.38 -8.81 -7.64
N GLN A 75 -4.56 -9.34 -7.41
CA GLN A 75 -5.66 -9.25 -8.37
C GLN A 75 -6.41 -7.92 -8.27
N THR A 76 -5.99 -7.02 -7.41
CA THR A 76 -6.66 -5.73 -7.25
C THR A 76 -6.26 -4.79 -8.37
N MET A 77 -7.25 -4.04 -8.86
CA MET A 77 -7.02 -3.09 -9.95
C MET A 77 -5.93 -2.09 -9.58
N GLY A 78 -4.97 -1.91 -10.49
CA GLY A 78 -3.87 -0.98 -10.28
C GLY A 78 -2.65 -1.59 -9.63
N VAL A 79 -2.76 -2.80 -9.10
CA VAL A 79 -1.62 -3.50 -8.53
C VAL A 79 -0.82 -4.15 -9.64
N VAL A 80 0.49 -3.90 -9.64
CA VAL A 80 1.39 -4.52 -10.62
C VAL A 80 1.99 -5.79 -10.03
N ASN A 81 2.49 -5.71 -8.80
CA ASN A 81 3.15 -6.86 -8.20
C ASN A 81 3.25 -6.68 -6.69
N VAL A 82 3.51 -7.78 -6.02
CA VAL A 82 3.87 -7.79 -4.61
C VAL A 82 5.38 -7.98 -4.53
N ILE A 83 6.03 -7.21 -3.69
CA ILE A 83 7.50 -7.22 -3.62
C ILE A 83 7.98 -8.53 -3.02
N LYS A 84 9.00 -9.08 -3.63
CA LYS A 84 9.57 -10.38 -3.22
C LYS A 84 11.08 -10.29 -3.08
N PHE A 85 11.60 -11.15 -2.23
CA PHE A 85 13.02 -11.47 -2.19
C PHE A 85 13.14 -12.90 -2.70
N GLY A 86 13.71 -13.05 -3.90
CA GLY A 86 13.73 -14.36 -4.55
C GLY A 86 12.30 -14.82 -4.81
N SER A 87 11.95 -15.98 -4.31
CA SER A 87 10.60 -16.54 -4.51
C SER A 87 9.66 -16.25 -3.36
N GLU A 88 10.12 -15.57 -2.31
CA GLU A 88 9.30 -15.33 -1.13
C GLU A 88 8.90 -13.87 -1.04
N ILE A 89 7.67 -13.66 -0.59
CA ILE A 89 7.16 -12.30 -0.40
C ILE A 89 7.93 -11.63 0.72
N ALA A 90 8.40 -10.41 0.44
CA ALA A 90 9.12 -9.63 1.43
C ALA A 90 8.15 -9.15 2.51
N VAL A 91 8.51 -9.39 3.76
CA VAL A 91 7.71 -8.98 4.91
C VAL A 91 8.41 -7.82 5.59
N ILE A 92 7.65 -6.77 5.89
CA ILE A 92 8.19 -5.59 6.54
C ILE A 92 8.01 -5.77 8.04
N GLN A 93 9.11 -5.60 8.76
CA GLN A 93 9.05 -5.71 10.22
C GLN A 93 8.26 -4.54 10.78
N ASN A 94 7.43 -4.87 11.74
CA ASN A 94 6.59 -3.88 12.40
C ASN A 94 7.02 -3.78 13.85
N ASP A 95 7.93 -2.90 14.13
CA ASP A 95 8.42 -2.72 15.49
C ASP A 95 7.63 -1.67 16.22
#